data_7fdece31a75b4a6ad6fa09b9a2045072
#
_entry.id   7fdece31a75b4a6ad6fa09b9a2045072
#
_cell.length_a   1.000
_cell.length_b   1.000
_cell.length_c   1.000
_cell.angle_alpha   90.00
_cell.angle_beta   90.00
_cell.angle_gamma   90.00
#
_symmetry.space_group_name_H-M   'P 1'
#
loop_
_entity.id
_entity.type
_entity.pdbx_description
1 polymer ?
#
loop_
_entity_poly.entity_id
_entity_poly.type
_entity_poly.pdbx_seq_one_letter_code
_entity_poly.pdbx_strand_id
1 'polypeptide(L)'
;MSTSLPEPDARATNVGFEEENLCVDLADGRRVLVPLAWFPRLMKATPSERENWEILGDGQGLHWPDVDEDISVEGLLRGRSATGSPKQAG
;
A
#
# COMPACT_ATOMS: atom_id res chain seq x y z
N MET A 1 -1.95 8.90 34.60
CA MET A 1 -2.37 8.24 33.70
C MET A 1 -1.51 8.22 32.65
N SER A 2 -1.34 7.33 32.21
CA SER A 2 -0.58 7.34 31.21
C SER A 2 -1.30 7.40 30.04
N THR A 3 -0.99 8.21 29.23
CA THR A 3 -1.53 8.16 28.03
C THR A 3 -0.65 7.41 27.22
N SER A 4 -1.03 6.27 26.94
CA SER A 4 -0.25 5.49 26.08
C SER A 4 -0.56 5.82 24.72
N LEU A 5 0.31 6.43 24.02
CA LEU A 5 0.16 6.54 22.59
C LEU A 5 0.52 5.22 21.96
N PRO A 6 -0.19 4.78 20.95
CA PRO A 6 0.19 3.56 20.26
C PRO A 6 1.57 3.73 19.67
N GLU A 7 2.34 2.70 19.74
CA GLU A 7 3.62 2.74 19.09
C GLU A 7 3.43 2.66 17.59
N PRO A 8 4.30 3.27 16.84
CA PRO A 8 4.20 3.17 15.39
C PRO A 8 4.26 1.72 14.96
N ASP A 9 3.34 1.34 14.09
CA ASP A 9 3.28 -0.03 13.60
C ASP A 9 2.77 0.06 12.18
N ALA A 10 3.67 0.03 11.24
CA ALA A 10 3.35 0.26 9.85
C ALA A 10 2.95 -0.99 9.09
N ARG A 11 2.57 -2.05 9.82
CA ARG A 11 2.08 -3.23 9.12
C ARG A 11 0.73 -2.96 8.51
N ALA A 12 0.53 -3.43 7.30
CA ALA A 12 -0.75 -3.26 6.62
C ALA A 12 -1.77 -4.24 7.19
N THR A 13 -2.98 -3.78 7.42
CA THR A 13 -4.05 -4.63 7.91
C THR A 13 -5.20 -4.71 6.92
N ASN A 14 -5.35 -3.74 6.05
CA ASN A 14 -6.44 -3.74 5.10
C ASN A 14 -6.12 -2.84 3.93
N VAL A 15 -6.80 -3.08 2.80
CA VAL A 15 -6.60 -2.30 1.59
C VAL A 15 -7.94 -1.90 1.04
N GLY A 16 -8.04 -0.69 0.55
CA GLY A 16 -9.22 -0.23 -0.15
C GLY A 16 -8.83 0.64 -1.31
N PHE A 17 -9.82 1.01 -2.08
CA PHE A 17 -9.60 1.88 -3.23
C PHE A 17 -10.68 2.95 -3.17
N GLU A 18 -10.27 4.21 -3.25
CA GLU A 18 -11.20 5.31 -3.24
C GLU A 18 -10.89 6.20 -4.41
N GLU A 19 -11.83 6.35 -5.31
CA GLU A 19 -11.64 7.17 -6.49
C GLU A 19 -10.37 6.72 -7.20
N GLU A 20 -9.37 7.54 -7.24
CA GLU A 20 -8.15 7.19 -7.94
C GLU A 20 -7.01 6.94 -6.98
N ASN A 21 -7.33 6.59 -5.75
CA ASN A 21 -6.31 6.35 -4.73
C ASN A 21 -6.34 4.94 -4.21
N LEU A 22 -5.16 4.44 -3.90
CA LEU A 22 -5.00 3.22 -3.12
C LEU A 22 -4.95 3.61 -1.66
N CYS A 23 -5.73 2.95 -0.83
CA CYS A 23 -5.79 3.23 0.60
C CYS A 23 -5.31 2.02 1.37
N VAL A 24 -4.32 2.19 2.22
CA VAL A 24 -3.80 1.10 3.02
C VAL A 24 -3.96 1.45 4.49
N ASP A 25 -4.65 0.60 5.22
CA ASP A 25 -4.79 0.80 6.66
C ASP A 25 -3.65 0.12 7.38
N LEU A 26 -3.09 0.81 8.35
CA LEU A 26 -1.97 0.30 9.12
C LEU A 26 -2.41 -0.11 10.51
N ALA A 27 -1.62 -0.97 11.12
CA ALA A 27 -1.98 -1.54 12.42
C ALA A 27 -2.04 -0.50 13.52
N ASP A 28 -1.33 0.60 13.36
CA ASP A 28 -1.33 1.65 14.39
C ASP A 28 -2.45 2.67 14.20
N GLY A 29 -3.36 2.43 13.28
CA GLY A 29 -4.52 3.30 13.09
C GLY A 29 -4.38 4.32 11.99
N ARG A 30 -3.20 4.43 11.39
CA ARG A 30 -3.01 5.37 10.30
C ARG A 30 -3.55 4.78 9.00
N ARG A 31 -3.89 5.66 8.08
CA ARG A 31 -4.27 5.26 6.74
C ARG A 31 -3.41 6.02 5.75
N VAL A 32 -2.86 5.29 4.80
CA VAL A 32 -1.99 5.88 3.79
C VAL A 32 -2.75 5.88 2.48
N LEU A 33 -2.87 7.04 1.85
CA LEU A 33 -3.48 7.17 0.55
C LEU A 33 -2.41 7.51 -0.46
N VAL A 34 -2.36 6.77 -1.54
CA VAL A 34 -1.40 7.06 -2.62
C VAL A 34 -2.13 7.00 -3.94
N PRO A 35 -1.71 7.81 -4.91
CA PRO A 35 -2.37 7.79 -6.21
C PRO A 35 -2.19 6.45 -6.91
N LEU A 36 -3.27 5.96 -7.50
CA LEU A 36 -3.18 4.73 -8.28
C LEU A 36 -2.24 4.89 -9.47
N ALA A 37 -2.02 6.11 -9.91
CA ALA A 37 -1.09 6.34 -11.03
C ALA A 37 0.33 5.89 -10.71
N TRP A 38 0.66 5.77 -9.41
CA TRP A 38 1.96 5.23 -9.04
C TRP A 38 2.07 3.74 -9.35
N PHE A 39 0.94 3.06 -9.52
CA PHE A 39 0.92 1.61 -9.73
C PHE A 39 0.05 1.30 -10.95
N PRO A 40 0.61 1.43 -12.15
CA PRO A 40 -0.20 1.30 -13.37
C PRO A 40 -0.91 -0.04 -13.48
N ARG A 41 -0.34 -1.12 -12.95
CA ARG A 41 -1.02 -2.42 -13.02
C ARG A 41 -2.30 -2.40 -12.21
N LEU A 42 -2.29 -1.73 -11.05
CA LEU A 42 -3.49 -1.61 -10.25
C LEU A 42 -4.47 -0.63 -10.87
N MET A 43 -3.95 0.42 -11.50
CA MET A 43 -4.82 1.38 -12.13
C MET A 43 -5.62 0.76 -13.26
N LYS A 44 -5.03 -0.19 -13.97
CA LYS A 44 -5.69 -0.85 -15.07
C LYS A 44 -6.46 -2.09 -14.65
N ALA A 45 -6.37 -2.49 -13.40
CA ALA A 45 -7.00 -3.71 -12.92
C ALA A 45 -8.51 -3.53 -12.82
N THR A 46 -9.23 -4.63 -12.95
CA THR A 46 -10.67 -4.62 -12.74
C THR A 46 -10.95 -4.53 -11.25
N PRO A 47 -12.17 -4.15 -10.85
CA PRO A 47 -12.49 -4.14 -9.42
C PRO A 47 -12.28 -5.50 -8.76
N SER A 48 -12.58 -6.58 -9.46
CA SER A 48 -12.38 -7.90 -8.91
C SER A 48 -10.89 -8.18 -8.67
N GLU A 49 -10.05 -7.77 -9.61
CA GLU A 49 -8.61 -7.97 -9.46
C GLU A 49 -8.06 -7.12 -8.32
N ARG A 50 -8.58 -5.91 -8.14
CA ARG A 50 -8.13 -5.05 -7.05
C ARG A 50 -8.50 -5.60 -5.69
N GLU A 51 -9.60 -6.34 -5.61
CA GLU A 51 -10.03 -6.91 -4.35
C GLU A 51 -9.30 -8.19 -4.00
N ASN A 52 -8.57 -8.77 -4.94
CA ASN A 52 -7.87 -10.02 -4.69
C ASN A 52 -6.43 -9.73 -4.28
N TRP A 53 -6.26 -9.26 -3.07
CA TRP A 53 -4.94 -8.92 -2.55
C TRP A 53 -4.62 -9.82 -1.37
N GLU A 54 -3.33 -9.97 -1.12
CA GLU A 54 -2.83 -10.78 -0.03
C GLU A 54 -1.84 -9.98 0.77
N ILE A 55 -1.79 -10.24 2.06
CA ILE A 55 -0.79 -9.63 2.91
C ILE A 55 0.45 -10.51 2.88
N LEU A 56 1.59 -9.89 2.66
CA LEU A 56 2.87 -10.60 2.67
C LEU A 56 3.51 -10.44 4.03
N GLY A 57 4.06 -11.54 4.53
CA GLY A 57 4.67 -11.55 5.83
C GLY A 57 3.62 -11.24 6.88
N ASP A 58 3.94 -10.40 7.83
CA ASP A 58 3.00 -10.02 8.85
C ASP A 58 2.49 -8.60 8.62
N GLY A 59 2.38 -8.19 7.39
CA GLY A 59 1.87 -6.86 7.06
C GLY A 59 2.93 -5.96 6.47
N GLN A 60 4.08 -6.51 6.11
CA GLN A 60 5.14 -5.69 5.55
C GLN A 60 4.92 -5.38 4.09
N GLY A 61 4.11 -6.16 3.41
CA GLY A 61 3.87 -5.94 2.00
C GLY A 61 2.50 -6.42 1.58
N LEU A 62 2.15 -6.11 0.35
CA LEU A 62 0.88 -6.48 -0.25
C LEU A 62 1.14 -7.04 -1.63
N HIS A 63 0.35 -8.03 -2.02
CA HIS A 63 0.53 -8.70 -3.29
C HIS A 63 -0.81 -8.86 -3.99
N TRP A 64 -0.85 -8.57 -5.28
CA TRP A 64 -2.02 -8.76 -6.12
C TRP A 64 -1.67 -9.80 -7.16
N PRO A 65 -2.09 -11.06 -6.96
CA PRO A 65 -1.66 -12.12 -7.88
C PRO A 65 -2.19 -11.98 -9.31
N ASP A 66 -3.37 -11.40 -9.45
CA ASP A 66 -3.96 -11.31 -10.79
C ASP A 66 -3.21 -10.36 -11.71
N VAL A 67 -2.52 -9.40 -11.15
CA VAL A 67 -1.80 -8.41 -11.94
C VAL A 67 -0.31 -8.40 -11.61
N ASP A 68 0.11 -9.35 -10.77
CA ASP A 68 1.52 -9.54 -10.43
C ASP A 68 2.13 -8.25 -9.88
N GLU A 69 1.42 -7.65 -8.95
CA GLU A 69 1.90 -6.43 -8.33
C GLU A 69 2.26 -6.67 -6.88
N ASP A 70 3.45 -6.24 -6.47
CA ASP A 70 3.90 -6.31 -5.09
C ASP A 70 4.19 -4.90 -4.62
N ILE A 71 3.71 -4.57 -3.43
CA ILE A 71 3.93 -3.26 -2.86
C ILE A 71 4.48 -3.42 -1.46
N SER A 72 5.58 -2.74 -1.19
CA SER A 72 6.15 -2.69 0.14
C SER A 72 5.52 -1.53 0.89
N VAL A 73 5.06 -1.77 2.11
CA VAL A 73 4.50 -0.69 2.92
C VAL A 73 5.56 0.35 3.20
N GLU A 74 6.77 -0.09 3.51
CA GLU A 74 7.85 0.85 3.73
C GLU A 74 8.09 1.71 2.48
N GLY A 75 8.01 1.09 1.32
CA GLY A 75 8.15 1.84 0.08
C GLY A 75 7.06 2.88 -0.10
N LEU A 76 5.82 2.53 0.27
CA LEU A 76 4.74 3.51 0.20
C LEU A 76 5.01 4.70 1.10
N LEU A 77 5.45 4.44 2.31
CA LEU A 77 5.69 5.51 3.26
C LEU A 77 6.84 6.40 2.84
N ARG A 78 7.76 5.87 2.05
CA ARG A 78 8.87 6.64 1.55
C ARG A 78 8.58 7.31 0.22
N GLY A 79 7.42 7.04 -0.36
CA GLY A 79 7.05 7.65 -1.61
C GLY A 79 7.55 6.92 -2.84
N ARG A 80 7.81 5.63 -2.74
CA ARG A 80 8.25 4.87 -3.91
C ARG A 80 7.05 4.40 -4.70
N SER A 81 7.20 4.40 -6.00
CA SER A 81 6.15 3.92 -6.88
C SER A 81 6.69 2.79 -7.73
N ALA A 82 5.77 2.05 -8.32
CA ALA A 82 6.16 0.96 -9.21
C ALA A 82 6.73 1.46 -10.51
N THR A 83 6.47 2.73 -10.84
CA THR A 83 7.01 3.26 -12.06
C THR A 83 8.42 3.74 -11.90
N GLY A 84 8.86 3.75 -10.78
CA GLY A 84 9.88 4.13 -10.48
C GLY A 84 11.04 4.33 -10.44
N SER A 85 11.51 4.58 -10.75
CA SER A 85 12.52 4.61 -10.67
C SER A 85 13.15 5.63 -10.11
N PRO A 86 13.60 5.72 -9.55
CA PRO A 86 13.95 6.66 -9.14
C PRO A 86 15.18 7.23 -9.24
N LYS A 87 15.18 7.40 -9.54
CA LYS A 87 15.93 7.72 -9.71
C LYS A 87 16.43 8.46 -9.45
N GLN A 88 16.32 8.87 -9.20
CA GLN A 88 16.52 9.36 -9.06
C GLN A 88 17.07 9.77 -8.71
N ALA A 89 17.34 9.95 -8.67
CA ALA A 89 17.63 10.20 -8.43
C ALA A 89 18.04 10.66 -8.05
N GLY A 90 18.18 10.82 -7.87
CA GLY A 90 18.26 11.06 -7.59
C GLY A 90 18.39 11.37 -7.40
#